data_f1caae29c56415385de63aaf6abf0c62
#
_entry.id   f1caae29c56415385de63aaf6abf0c62
#
_cell.length_a   1.000
_cell.length_b   1.000
_cell.length_c   1.000
_cell.angle_alpha   90.00
_cell.angle_beta   90.00
_cell.angle_gamma   90.00
#
_symmetry.space_group_name_H-M   'P 1'
#
loop_
_entity.id
_entity.type
_entity.pdbx_description
1 polymer ?
#
loop_
_entity_poly.entity_id
_entity_poly.type
_entity_poly.pdbx_seq_one_letter_code
_entity_poly.pdbx_strand_id
1 'polypeptide(L)'
;DWRNVVTNGPPTRDTLATPVDGGYRLTGRWNFSSGSPHATWLAALTPIKDSNPSEIRVLLIPKNKATMIDTWDVHGLRGTGSHGFEVNDLFVPDHRSYNQSDTPREAGSLYKINTTLLFCSGFATVALGAARTALDAAVEMSTSKIPTNAPGQVTLRDMGTVQRQIGQA
;
A
#
# COMPACT_ATOMS: atom_id res chain seq x y z
N ASP A 1 -9.83 -8.32 20.63
CA ASP A 1 -11.23 -8.42 20.17
C ASP A 1 -11.21 -8.65 18.66
N TRP A 2 -11.94 -9.65 18.18
CA TRP A 2 -12.03 -10.00 16.75
C TRP A 2 -12.63 -8.86 15.88
N ARG A 3 -13.26 -7.87 16.51
CA ARG A 3 -13.81 -6.68 15.85
C ARG A 3 -12.76 -5.58 15.61
N ASN A 4 -11.53 -5.75 16.10
CA ASN A 4 -10.48 -4.78 15.88
C ASN A 4 -10.01 -4.85 14.42
N VAL A 5 -10.07 -3.72 13.74
CA VAL A 5 -9.57 -3.54 12.37
C VAL A 5 -8.42 -2.52 12.45
N VAL A 6 -7.25 -2.93 11.97
CA VAL A 6 -6.05 -2.10 11.97
C VAL A 6 -5.74 -1.67 10.54
N THR A 7 -5.47 -0.40 10.35
CA THR A 7 -4.93 0.13 9.09
C THR A 7 -3.64 0.89 9.34
N ASN A 8 -2.82 1.01 8.33
CA ASN A 8 -1.58 1.77 8.37
C ASN A 8 -1.47 2.72 7.18
N GLY A 9 -0.53 3.67 7.29
CA GLY A 9 -0.14 4.55 6.20
C GLY A 9 1.33 4.94 6.33
N PRO A 10 2.00 5.31 5.21
CA PRO A 10 3.35 5.83 5.27
C PRO A 10 3.40 7.19 5.98
N PRO A 11 4.47 7.47 6.75
CA PRO A 11 4.66 8.73 7.44
C PRO A 11 5.02 9.86 6.47
N THR A 12 4.67 11.10 6.85
CA THR A 12 5.26 12.31 6.25
C THR A 12 6.62 12.63 6.87
N ARG A 13 7.37 13.58 6.29
CA ARG A 13 8.70 13.96 6.77
C ARG A 13 8.73 14.45 8.22
N ASP A 14 7.65 15.09 8.66
CA ASP A 14 7.55 15.70 10.00
C ASP A 14 7.03 14.74 11.06
N THR A 15 6.93 13.46 10.71
CA THR A 15 6.45 12.41 11.62
C THR A 15 7.60 11.93 12.50
N LEU A 16 7.39 11.97 13.83
CA LEU A 16 8.41 11.62 14.80
C LEU A 16 7.79 11.08 16.09
N ALA A 17 8.46 10.10 16.71
CA ALA A 17 8.16 9.66 18.07
C ALA A 17 9.37 9.92 18.96
N THR A 18 9.13 10.65 20.06
CA THR A 18 10.15 10.92 21.07
C THR A 18 9.98 9.93 22.22
N PRO A 19 11.02 9.14 22.57
CA PRO A 19 10.99 8.27 23.73
C PRO A 19 10.77 9.06 25.01
N VAL A 20 9.91 8.54 25.87
CA VAL A 20 9.65 9.07 27.21
C VAL A 20 9.47 7.90 28.20
N ASP A 21 9.39 8.18 29.49
CA ASP A 21 9.16 7.12 30.47
C ASP A 21 7.86 6.35 30.16
N GLY A 22 7.97 5.02 30.04
CA GLY A 22 6.88 4.09 29.76
C GLY A 22 6.31 4.11 28.33
N GLY A 23 6.93 4.83 27.37
CA GLY A 23 6.43 4.86 25.99
C GLY A 23 7.01 5.95 25.10
N TYR A 24 6.15 6.52 24.26
CA TYR A 24 6.53 7.49 23.25
C TYR A 24 5.55 8.67 23.21
N ARG A 25 6.07 9.88 22.95
CA ARG A 25 5.29 11.03 22.51
C ARG A 25 5.31 11.08 20.99
N LEU A 26 4.14 10.92 20.38
CA LEU A 26 3.94 10.78 18.95
C LEU A 26 3.34 12.06 18.37
N THR A 27 4.00 12.61 17.36
CA THR A 27 3.50 13.72 16.55
C THR A 27 3.75 13.40 15.09
N GLY A 28 2.75 13.63 14.24
CA GLY A 28 2.94 13.48 12.81
C GLY A 28 1.65 13.23 12.05
N ARG A 29 1.84 13.00 10.75
CA ARG A 29 0.79 12.71 9.78
C ARG A 29 1.16 11.51 8.94
N TRP A 30 0.16 10.69 8.66
CA TRP A 30 0.27 9.52 7.79
C TRP A 30 -0.76 9.64 6.67
N ASN A 31 -0.38 9.25 5.47
CA ASN A 31 -1.26 9.27 4.31
C ASN A 31 -1.53 7.84 3.82
N PHE A 32 -2.43 7.70 2.86
CA PHE A 32 -2.74 6.42 2.22
C PHE A 32 -3.15 5.30 3.18
N SER A 33 -3.86 5.64 4.26
CA SER A 33 -4.39 4.67 5.22
C SER A 33 -5.62 3.96 4.65
N SER A 34 -5.39 2.97 3.78
CA SER A 34 -6.46 2.21 3.13
C SER A 34 -7.35 1.51 4.14
N GLY A 35 -8.68 1.64 3.98
CA GLY A 35 -9.66 1.09 4.92
C GLY A 35 -9.85 1.92 6.20
N SER A 36 -9.25 3.08 6.31
CA SER A 36 -9.34 3.92 7.50
C SER A 36 -10.77 4.31 7.93
N PRO A 37 -11.78 4.43 7.06
CA PRO A 37 -13.17 4.62 7.50
C PRO A 37 -13.68 3.50 8.42
N HIS A 38 -13.25 2.27 8.18
CA HIS A 38 -13.67 1.05 8.91
C HIS A 38 -12.74 0.66 10.05
N ALA A 39 -11.55 1.28 10.14
CA ALA A 39 -10.56 0.96 11.15
C ALA A 39 -11.05 1.36 12.56
N THR A 40 -10.63 0.58 13.55
CA THR A 40 -10.74 0.90 14.98
C THR A 40 -9.40 1.31 15.57
N TRP A 41 -8.30 0.87 14.94
CA TRP A 41 -6.92 1.17 15.31
C TRP A 41 -6.13 1.63 14.08
N LEU A 42 -5.15 2.49 14.34
CA LEU A 42 -4.21 3.00 13.34
C LEU A 42 -2.79 2.54 13.72
N ALA A 43 -2.08 1.96 12.76
CA ALA A 43 -0.68 1.57 12.91
C ALA A 43 0.19 2.66 12.30
N ALA A 44 0.82 3.43 13.15
CA ALA A 44 1.64 4.57 12.78
C ALA A 44 3.10 4.15 12.66
N LEU A 45 3.58 3.93 11.42
CA LEU A 45 5.01 3.73 11.15
C LEU A 45 5.75 5.03 11.43
N THR A 46 6.71 5.01 12.37
CA THR A 46 7.27 6.25 12.88
C THR A 46 8.76 6.13 13.15
N PRO A 47 9.58 7.06 12.64
CA PRO A 47 10.97 7.19 13.06
C PRO A 47 11.06 7.58 14.54
N ILE A 48 12.00 6.97 15.25
CA ILE A 48 12.27 7.26 16.64
C ILE A 48 13.35 8.33 16.73
N LYS A 49 13.06 9.40 17.48
CA LYS A 49 13.98 10.52 17.68
C LYS A 49 15.28 10.04 18.31
N ASP A 50 16.41 10.52 17.78
CA ASP A 50 17.75 10.30 18.31
C ASP A 50 18.17 8.81 18.45
N SER A 51 17.47 7.90 17.74
CA SER A 51 17.85 6.49 17.69
C SER A 51 19.11 6.26 16.86
N ASN A 52 20.04 5.43 17.40
CA ASN A 52 21.27 5.05 16.70
C ASN A 52 21.50 3.53 16.83
N PRO A 53 21.42 2.74 15.74
CA PRO A 53 21.04 3.15 14.38
C PRO A 53 19.60 3.67 14.27
N SER A 54 19.29 4.37 13.18
CA SER A 54 17.93 4.90 12.94
C SER A 54 16.90 3.80 13.02
N GLU A 55 15.93 3.94 13.92
CA GLU A 55 14.88 2.97 14.19
C GLU A 55 13.54 3.47 13.68
N ILE A 56 12.77 2.57 13.05
CA ILE A 56 11.37 2.80 12.71
C ILE A 56 10.53 1.80 13.49
N ARG A 57 9.59 2.30 14.30
CA ARG A 57 8.63 1.48 15.03
C ARG A 57 7.21 1.67 14.49
N VAL A 58 6.39 0.67 14.71
CA VAL A 58 4.94 0.77 14.52
C VAL A 58 4.32 1.05 15.88
N LEU A 59 3.63 2.18 16.00
CA LEU A 59 2.87 2.55 17.17
C LEU A 59 1.37 2.37 16.91
N LEU A 60 0.72 1.58 17.76
CA LEU A 60 -0.72 1.29 17.64
C LEU A 60 -1.52 2.31 18.45
N ILE A 61 -2.36 3.08 17.76
CA ILE A 61 -3.20 4.10 18.37
C ILE A 61 -4.68 3.82 18.12
N PRO A 62 -5.56 4.02 19.10
CA PRO A 62 -6.99 3.99 18.86
C PRO A 62 -7.39 5.09 17.87
N LYS A 63 -8.22 4.78 16.87
CA LYS A 63 -8.63 5.75 15.84
C LYS A 63 -9.23 7.03 16.44
N ASN A 64 -9.97 6.93 17.54
CA ASN A 64 -10.58 8.09 18.21
C ASN A 64 -9.59 9.04 18.88
N LYS A 65 -8.28 8.72 18.89
CA LYS A 65 -7.19 9.57 19.37
C LYS A 65 -6.46 10.30 18.24
N ALA A 66 -6.87 10.08 17.00
CA ALA A 66 -6.31 10.73 15.83
C ALA A 66 -7.39 11.58 15.13
N THR A 67 -6.95 12.65 14.47
CA THR A 67 -7.77 13.43 13.55
C THR A 67 -7.69 12.79 12.17
N MET A 68 -8.82 12.36 11.61
CA MET A 68 -8.89 11.86 10.24
C MET A 68 -8.92 13.04 9.26
N ILE A 69 -8.17 12.90 8.15
CA ILE A 69 -8.06 13.92 7.13
C ILE A 69 -8.62 13.35 5.83
N ASP A 70 -9.69 13.93 5.32
CA ASP A 70 -10.30 13.54 4.05
C ASP A 70 -9.45 14.00 2.88
N THR A 71 -8.61 13.09 2.37
CA THR A 71 -7.66 13.37 1.29
C THR A 71 -7.82 12.41 0.11
N TRP A 72 -8.78 11.46 0.17
CA TRP A 72 -8.90 10.42 -0.84
C TRP A 72 -9.87 10.80 -1.96
N ASP A 73 -9.47 11.75 -2.79
CA ASP A 73 -10.18 12.14 -4.01
C ASP A 73 -9.39 11.69 -5.24
N VAL A 74 -9.76 10.52 -5.79
CA VAL A 74 -9.02 9.82 -6.84
C VAL A 74 -9.95 9.29 -7.92
N HIS A 75 -9.43 9.13 -9.16
CA HIS A 75 -10.19 8.58 -10.27
C HIS A 75 -10.40 7.06 -10.16
N GLY A 76 -9.41 6.31 -9.69
CA GLY A 76 -9.46 4.86 -9.45
C GLY A 76 -9.27 4.50 -7.99
N LEU A 77 -9.59 3.26 -7.60
CA LEU A 77 -9.44 2.76 -6.23
C LEU A 77 -10.19 3.61 -5.16
N ARG A 78 -11.27 4.27 -5.53
CA ARG A 78 -12.05 5.16 -4.64
C ARG A 78 -12.54 4.42 -3.39
N GLY A 79 -12.96 3.17 -3.56
CA GLY A 79 -13.49 2.33 -2.48
C GLY A 79 -12.48 1.96 -1.40
N THR A 80 -11.19 2.19 -1.60
CA THR A 80 -10.17 1.92 -0.55
C THR A 80 -10.24 2.93 0.59
N GLY A 81 -10.80 4.12 0.38
CA GLY A 81 -10.90 5.16 1.41
C GLY A 81 -9.55 5.44 2.08
N SER A 82 -8.50 5.61 1.25
CA SER A 82 -7.12 5.72 1.75
C SER A 82 -6.80 7.13 2.27
N HIS A 83 -7.61 7.58 3.23
CA HIS A 83 -7.49 8.90 3.85
C HIS A 83 -6.20 9.03 4.67
N GLY A 84 -5.88 10.27 5.04
CA GLY A 84 -4.82 10.57 5.99
C GLY A 84 -5.32 10.58 7.43
N PHE A 85 -4.39 10.52 8.37
CA PHE A 85 -4.64 10.82 9.78
C PHE A 85 -3.46 11.57 10.38
N GLU A 86 -3.72 12.31 11.45
CA GLU A 86 -2.69 13.03 12.19
C GLU A 86 -2.92 12.93 13.70
N VAL A 87 -1.83 13.03 14.43
CA VAL A 87 -1.82 13.18 15.89
C VAL A 87 -0.80 14.24 16.29
N ASN A 88 -1.06 14.88 17.42
CA ASN A 88 -0.15 15.86 18.01
C ASN A 88 0.08 15.53 19.47
N ASP A 89 1.34 15.32 19.85
CA ASP A 89 1.81 15.01 21.20
C ASP A 89 1.03 13.90 21.92
N LEU A 90 0.66 12.84 21.18
CA LEU A 90 -0.07 11.71 21.73
C LEU A 90 0.88 10.76 22.46
N PHE A 91 0.59 10.48 23.74
CA PHE A 91 1.30 9.41 24.45
C PHE A 91 0.86 8.02 23.99
N VAL A 92 1.83 7.19 23.58
CA VAL A 92 1.63 5.80 23.20
C VAL A 92 2.49 4.93 24.13
N PRO A 93 1.92 4.06 24.94
CA PRO A 93 2.68 3.21 25.86
C PRO A 93 3.48 2.13 25.11
N ASP A 94 4.61 1.71 25.66
CA ASP A 94 5.55 0.74 25.06
C ASP A 94 4.88 -0.54 24.57
N HIS A 95 3.95 -1.09 25.33
CA HIS A 95 3.26 -2.34 24.98
C HIS A 95 2.35 -2.22 23.73
N ARG A 96 2.16 -1.01 23.20
CA ARG A 96 1.47 -0.74 21.94
C ARG A 96 2.43 -0.41 20.82
N SER A 97 3.69 -0.77 20.95
CA SER A 97 4.69 -0.58 19.92
C SER A 97 5.43 -1.88 19.59
N TYR A 98 5.90 -1.99 18.35
CA TYR A 98 6.78 -3.07 17.93
C TYR A 98 7.69 -2.60 16.79
N ASN A 99 8.83 -3.28 16.63
CA ASN A 99 9.68 -3.10 15.47
C ASN A 99 9.40 -4.23 14.45
N GLN A 100 9.27 -3.87 13.18
CA GLN A 100 9.04 -4.87 12.11
C GLN A 100 10.22 -5.84 11.93
N SER A 101 11.39 -5.48 12.43
CA SER A 101 12.60 -6.32 12.42
C SER A 101 12.71 -7.23 13.65
N ASP A 102 11.79 -7.12 14.62
CA ASP A 102 11.79 -8.01 15.78
C ASP A 102 11.56 -9.46 15.37
N THR A 103 12.15 -10.39 16.11
CA THR A 103 11.93 -11.81 15.88
C THR A 103 10.46 -12.17 16.08
N PRO A 104 9.81 -12.79 15.08
CA PRO A 104 8.43 -13.22 15.22
C PRO A 104 8.22 -14.15 16.42
N ARG A 105 7.12 -14.01 17.13
CA ARG A 105 6.76 -14.90 18.25
C ARG A 105 6.33 -16.28 17.76
N GLU A 106 5.74 -16.35 16.56
CA GLU A 106 5.24 -17.59 15.97
C GLU A 106 6.28 -18.22 15.05
N ALA A 107 6.42 -19.54 15.11
CA ALA A 107 7.45 -20.28 14.39
C ALA A 107 7.03 -20.72 12.96
N GLY A 108 5.87 -20.31 12.48
CA GLY A 108 5.32 -20.69 11.17
C GLY A 108 6.16 -20.22 9.98
N SER A 109 6.10 -20.92 8.85
CA SER A 109 6.84 -20.58 7.63
C SER A 109 6.46 -19.19 7.08
N LEU A 110 5.23 -18.75 7.25
CA LEU A 110 4.76 -17.42 6.85
C LEU A 110 5.57 -16.31 7.52
N TYR A 111 5.94 -16.48 8.78
CA TYR A 111 6.68 -15.47 9.55
C TYR A 111 8.17 -15.38 9.19
N LYS A 112 8.66 -16.30 8.34
CA LYS A 112 10.01 -16.24 7.78
C LYS A 112 10.08 -15.37 6.51
N ILE A 113 8.92 -15.00 5.95
CA ILE A 113 8.85 -14.16 4.77
C ILE A 113 8.95 -12.70 5.20
N ASN A 114 9.88 -11.96 4.60
CA ASN A 114 9.97 -10.53 4.83
C ASN A 114 8.67 -9.82 4.42
N THR A 115 8.15 -8.94 5.28
CA THR A 115 6.89 -8.22 5.07
C THR A 115 6.87 -7.44 3.76
N THR A 116 8.00 -6.82 3.37
CA THR A 116 8.13 -6.10 2.10
C THR A 116 7.95 -7.03 0.91
N LEU A 117 8.54 -8.24 0.94
CA LEU A 117 8.36 -9.24 -0.12
C LEU A 117 6.92 -9.70 -0.23
N LEU A 118 6.24 -9.87 0.90
CA LEU A 118 4.83 -10.24 0.92
C LEU A 118 3.96 -9.18 0.22
N PHE A 119 4.14 -7.92 0.55
CA PHE A 119 3.41 -6.83 -0.12
C PHE A 119 3.80 -6.67 -1.60
N CYS A 120 5.09 -6.72 -1.93
CA CYS A 120 5.55 -6.62 -3.32
C CYS A 120 4.99 -7.73 -4.21
N SER A 121 4.88 -8.96 -3.70
CA SER A 121 4.31 -10.08 -4.46
C SER A 121 2.83 -9.84 -4.81
N GLY A 122 2.06 -9.27 -3.88
CA GLY A 122 0.67 -8.89 -4.13
C GLY A 122 0.54 -7.84 -5.24
N PHE A 123 1.30 -6.76 -5.16
CA PHE A 123 1.30 -5.71 -6.20
C PHE A 123 1.77 -6.22 -7.55
N ALA A 124 2.84 -7.03 -7.58
CA ALA A 124 3.35 -7.63 -8.82
C ALA A 124 2.30 -8.54 -9.47
N THR A 125 1.57 -9.33 -8.70
CA THR A 125 0.51 -10.20 -9.21
C THR A 125 -0.62 -9.40 -9.86
N VAL A 126 -1.04 -8.27 -9.25
CA VAL A 126 -2.04 -7.38 -9.83
C VAL A 126 -1.56 -6.79 -11.15
N ALA A 127 -0.31 -6.33 -11.21
CA ALA A 127 0.27 -5.78 -12.44
C ALA A 127 0.34 -6.83 -13.57
N LEU A 128 0.78 -8.05 -13.25
CA LEU A 128 0.83 -9.16 -14.21
C LEU A 128 -0.57 -9.56 -14.70
N GLY A 129 -1.56 -9.59 -13.81
CA GLY A 129 -2.95 -9.88 -14.18
C GLY A 129 -3.54 -8.83 -15.13
N ALA A 130 -3.27 -7.54 -14.85
CA ALA A 130 -3.70 -6.45 -15.72
C ALA A 130 -3.01 -6.50 -17.09
N ALA A 131 -1.69 -6.76 -17.13
CA ALA A 131 -0.94 -6.90 -18.38
C ALA A 131 -1.45 -8.07 -19.21
N ARG A 132 -1.70 -9.22 -18.59
CA ARG A 132 -2.28 -10.39 -19.25
C ARG A 132 -3.63 -10.09 -19.86
N THR A 133 -4.54 -9.46 -19.10
CA THR A 133 -5.87 -9.10 -19.58
C THR A 133 -5.79 -8.12 -20.76
N ALA A 134 -4.88 -7.15 -20.71
CA ALA A 134 -4.69 -6.20 -21.82
C ALA A 134 -4.15 -6.90 -23.08
N LEU A 135 -3.23 -7.85 -22.92
CA LEU A 135 -2.69 -8.63 -24.04
C LEU A 135 -3.77 -9.51 -24.69
N ASP A 136 -4.54 -10.23 -23.88
CA ASP A 136 -5.63 -11.08 -24.36
C ASP A 136 -6.67 -10.26 -25.13
N ALA A 137 -7.07 -9.09 -24.62
CA ALA A 137 -7.97 -8.17 -25.29
C ALA A 137 -7.39 -7.61 -26.60
N ALA A 138 -6.09 -7.32 -26.64
CA ALA A 138 -5.41 -6.86 -27.85
C ALA A 138 -5.37 -7.95 -28.92
N VAL A 139 -5.08 -9.19 -28.56
CA VAL A 139 -5.10 -10.36 -29.44
C VAL A 139 -6.50 -10.57 -30.00
N GLU A 140 -7.53 -10.60 -29.17
CA GLU A 140 -8.92 -10.75 -29.58
C GLU A 140 -9.34 -9.65 -30.54
N MET A 141 -9.10 -8.38 -30.19
CA MET A 141 -9.41 -7.22 -31.00
C MET A 141 -8.70 -7.29 -32.36
N SER A 142 -7.47 -7.78 -32.40
CA SER A 142 -6.68 -7.84 -33.65
C SER A 142 -7.30 -8.73 -34.75
N THR A 143 -8.11 -9.70 -34.33
CA THR A 143 -8.76 -10.64 -35.30
C THR A 143 -9.84 -10.02 -36.16
N SER A 144 -10.49 -8.97 -35.68
CA SER A 144 -11.67 -8.37 -36.32
C SER A 144 -11.49 -6.89 -36.65
N LYS A 145 -10.63 -6.16 -35.94
CA LYS A 145 -10.49 -4.71 -36.14
C LYS A 145 -9.69 -4.38 -37.39
N ILE A 146 -10.31 -3.62 -38.27
CA ILE A 146 -9.68 -3.03 -39.47
C ILE A 146 -9.40 -1.55 -39.15
N PRO A 147 -8.14 -1.07 -39.25
CA PRO A 147 -7.83 0.34 -39.05
C PRO A 147 -8.48 1.20 -40.16
N THR A 148 -8.98 2.37 -39.80
CA THR A 148 -9.71 3.27 -40.73
C THR A 148 -8.91 3.64 -41.99
N ASN A 149 -7.59 3.70 -41.86
CA ASN A 149 -6.67 4.09 -42.94
C ASN A 149 -5.83 2.91 -43.48
N ALA A 150 -6.22 1.66 -43.22
CA ALA A 150 -5.48 0.51 -43.71
C ALA A 150 -5.77 0.27 -45.21
N PRO A 151 -4.77 0.23 -46.08
CA PRO A 151 -4.98 -0.15 -47.47
C PRO A 151 -5.40 -1.62 -47.53
N GLY A 152 -6.44 -1.92 -48.34
CA GLY A 152 -6.86 -3.29 -48.64
C GLY A 152 -7.70 -3.98 -47.56
N GLN A 153 -8.30 -3.25 -46.58
CA GLN A 153 -9.14 -3.83 -45.51
C GLN A 153 -8.47 -4.94 -44.69
N VAL A 154 -7.17 -4.80 -44.48
CA VAL A 154 -6.37 -5.78 -43.71
C VAL A 154 -6.67 -5.63 -42.20
N THR A 155 -6.89 -6.75 -41.49
CA THR A 155 -7.08 -6.72 -40.03
C THR A 155 -5.79 -6.40 -39.30
N LEU A 156 -5.91 -5.94 -38.02
CA LEU A 156 -4.71 -5.70 -37.18
C LEU A 156 -3.83 -6.94 -37.09
N ARG A 157 -4.44 -8.13 -37.05
CA ARG A 157 -3.76 -9.42 -36.99
C ARG A 157 -2.78 -9.64 -38.17
N ASP A 158 -3.12 -9.15 -39.35
CA ASP A 158 -2.33 -9.36 -40.59
C ASP A 158 -1.22 -8.31 -40.76
N MET A 159 -1.14 -7.35 -39.83
CA MET A 159 -0.12 -6.30 -39.86
C MET A 159 1.15 -6.77 -39.12
N GLY A 160 2.29 -6.85 -39.82
CA GLY A 160 3.56 -7.32 -39.24
C GLY A 160 4.05 -6.51 -38.04
N THR A 161 3.71 -5.22 -37.96
CA THR A 161 4.00 -4.38 -36.78
C THR A 161 3.25 -4.83 -35.53
N VAL A 162 1.97 -5.19 -35.70
CA VAL A 162 1.11 -5.67 -34.59
C VAL A 162 1.56 -7.07 -34.15
N GLN A 163 1.84 -7.96 -35.11
CA GLN A 163 2.37 -9.30 -34.80
C GLN A 163 3.66 -9.23 -33.98
N ARG A 164 4.59 -8.35 -34.37
CA ARG A 164 5.83 -8.14 -33.66
C ARG A 164 5.61 -7.62 -32.24
N GLN A 165 4.73 -6.62 -32.04
CA GLN A 165 4.43 -6.07 -30.73
C GLN A 165 3.80 -7.09 -29.79
N ILE A 166 2.83 -7.88 -30.29
CA ILE A 166 2.21 -8.96 -29.50
C ILE A 166 3.23 -10.05 -29.16
N GLY A 167 4.14 -10.38 -30.09
CA GLY A 167 5.16 -11.39 -29.85
C GLY A 167 6.29 -10.94 -28.91
N GLN A 168 6.40 -9.65 -28.60
CA GLN A 168 7.38 -9.07 -27.67
C GLN A 168 6.80 -8.85 -26.26
N ALA A 169 5.48 -8.86 -26.09
CA ALA A 169 4.76 -8.63 -24.84
C ALA A 169 4.57 -9.94 -24.06
#